data_eb6b1eb4f507a9485d387106c8ee5002
#
_entry.id   eb6b1eb4f507a9485d387106c8ee5002
#
_cell.length_a   1.000
_cell.length_b   1.000
_cell.length_c   1.000
_cell.angle_alpha   90.00
_cell.angle_beta   90.00
_cell.angle_gamma   90.00
#
_symmetry.space_group_name_H-M   'P 1'
#
loop_
_entity.id
_entity.type
_entity.pdbx_description
1 polymer ?
#
loop_
_entity_poly.entity_id
_entity_poly.type
_entity_poly.pdbx_seq_one_letter_code
_entity_poly.pdbx_strand_id
1 'polypeptide(L)'
;MNPRRPYRSDISDARWALIEPTLTTWRQARLDRRPTGAPAPTDLREIFNAILYLNRTGIAWAYLPHDFPPHGTVYSYYAAWRDEGIFAQLNYDLTGLARAKEGRDPEPTAAVIDTQTIKTSTNPPTASQGTDAAKKIVGRKRSVATDALGLLLAVVVCAASVSENQAGIQVLDQAKGTHPTLL
;
A
#
# COMPACT_ATOMS: atom_id res chain seq x y z
N MET A 1 16.14 -25.76 -7.33
CA MET A 1 16.61 -24.82 -6.28
C MET A 1 16.00 -25.26 -4.96
N ASN A 2 16.79 -25.37 -3.88
CA ASN A 2 16.21 -25.55 -2.56
C ASN A 2 15.37 -24.31 -2.21
N PRO A 3 14.13 -24.47 -1.69
CA PRO A 3 13.36 -23.35 -1.25
C PRO A 3 14.13 -22.60 -0.14
N ARG A 4 14.15 -21.26 -0.20
CA ARG A 4 14.78 -20.46 0.86
C ARG A 4 14.08 -20.71 2.21
N ARG A 5 14.82 -20.52 3.31
CA ARG A 5 14.20 -20.55 4.63
C ARG A 5 13.26 -19.33 4.78
N PRO A 6 12.04 -19.53 5.32
CA PRO A 6 11.10 -18.42 5.47
C PRO A 6 11.60 -17.39 6.51
N TYR A 7 11.39 -16.11 6.20
CA TYR A 7 11.56 -15.02 7.16
C TYR A 7 10.29 -14.82 7.98
N ARG A 8 10.42 -14.20 9.15
CA ARG A 8 9.26 -13.87 10.00
C ARG A 8 8.26 -12.89 9.34
N SER A 9 8.69 -12.18 8.32
CA SER A 9 7.88 -11.26 7.53
C SER A 9 7.11 -11.95 6.40
N ASP A 10 7.40 -13.22 6.08
CA ASP A 10 6.75 -13.91 4.99
C ASP A 10 5.25 -14.08 5.24
N ILE A 11 4.49 -13.91 4.18
CA ILE A 11 3.05 -14.10 4.23
C ILE A 11 2.70 -15.58 4.42
N SER A 12 1.77 -15.88 5.33
CA SER A 12 1.26 -17.25 5.52
C SER A 12 0.43 -17.70 4.32
N ASP A 13 0.28 -19.03 4.13
CA ASP A 13 -0.50 -19.60 3.04
C ASP A 13 -1.95 -19.09 3.04
N ALA A 14 -2.57 -19.03 4.23
CA ALA A 14 -3.94 -18.54 4.37
C ALA A 14 -4.08 -17.07 3.96
N ARG A 15 -3.11 -16.22 4.29
CA ARG A 15 -3.12 -14.81 3.87
C ARG A 15 -2.79 -14.66 2.40
N TRP A 16 -1.86 -15.48 1.88
CA TRP A 16 -1.52 -15.47 0.47
C TRP A 16 -2.74 -15.80 -0.39
N ALA A 17 -3.50 -16.83 -0.03
CA ALA A 17 -4.72 -17.22 -0.74
C ALA A 17 -5.76 -16.08 -0.88
N LEU A 18 -5.76 -15.08 0.01
CA LEU A 18 -6.65 -13.94 -0.07
C LEU A 18 -6.23 -12.91 -1.13
N ILE A 19 -4.94 -12.79 -1.41
CA ILE A 19 -4.40 -11.75 -2.29
C ILE A 19 -3.90 -12.29 -3.65
N GLU A 20 -3.60 -13.58 -3.72
CA GLU A 20 -3.11 -14.24 -4.92
C GLU A 20 -4.02 -14.04 -6.15
N PRO A 21 -5.35 -14.15 -6.05
CA PRO A 21 -6.24 -13.97 -7.21
C PRO A 21 -6.07 -12.58 -7.86
N THR A 22 -6.05 -11.52 -7.08
CA THR A 22 -5.87 -10.14 -7.56
C THR A 22 -4.53 -9.97 -8.26
N LEU A 23 -3.44 -10.45 -7.66
CA LEU A 23 -2.09 -10.36 -8.21
C LEU A 23 -1.92 -11.21 -9.49
N THR A 24 -2.55 -12.38 -9.54
CA THR A 24 -2.51 -13.27 -10.70
C THR A 24 -3.30 -12.69 -11.88
N THR A 25 -4.49 -12.15 -11.61
CA THR A 25 -5.31 -11.46 -12.62
C THR A 25 -4.55 -10.26 -13.20
N TRP A 26 -3.92 -9.44 -12.36
CA TRP A 26 -3.08 -8.35 -12.80
C TRP A 26 -1.92 -8.82 -13.70
N ARG A 27 -1.24 -9.90 -13.31
CA ARG A 27 -0.15 -10.48 -14.13
C ARG A 27 -0.67 -10.95 -15.47
N GLN A 28 -1.78 -11.66 -15.51
CA GLN A 28 -2.35 -12.17 -16.75
C GLN A 28 -2.70 -11.02 -17.70
N ALA A 29 -3.40 -10.00 -17.21
CA ALA A 29 -3.73 -8.82 -18.01
C ALA A 29 -2.49 -8.09 -18.56
N ARG A 30 -1.36 -8.16 -17.86
CA ARG A 30 -0.10 -7.58 -18.33
C ARG A 30 0.60 -8.45 -19.39
N LEU A 31 0.51 -9.77 -19.25
CA LEU A 31 1.02 -10.72 -20.26
C LEU A 31 0.23 -10.62 -21.56
N ASP A 32 -1.08 -10.50 -21.48
CA ASP A 32 -1.96 -10.40 -22.66
C ASP A 32 -1.66 -9.15 -23.50
N ARG A 33 -1.18 -8.08 -22.87
CA ARG A 33 -0.73 -6.85 -23.56
C ARG A 33 0.66 -6.96 -24.20
N ARG A 34 1.44 -8.02 -23.89
CA ARG A 34 2.81 -8.23 -24.39
C ARG A 34 2.95 -9.65 -24.96
N PRO A 35 2.46 -9.91 -26.17
CA PRO A 35 2.37 -11.27 -26.73
C PRO A 35 3.72 -11.92 -27.09
N THR A 36 4.85 -11.18 -27.06
CA THR A 36 6.16 -11.72 -27.44
C THR A 36 7.21 -11.48 -26.39
N GLY A 37 7.96 -12.55 -26.03
CA GLY A 37 9.19 -12.43 -25.24
C GLY A 37 9.02 -12.23 -23.74
N ALA A 38 7.93 -12.69 -23.16
CA ALA A 38 7.78 -12.65 -21.70
C ALA A 38 8.88 -13.48 -21.01
N PRO A 39 9.69 -12.89 -20.11
CA PRO A 39 10.63 -13.66 -19.30
C PRO A 39 9.90 -14.69 -18.45
N ALA A 40 10.61 -15.76 -18.02
CA ALA A 40 10.07 -16.77 -17.12
C ALA A 40 9.34 -16.09 -15.92
N PRO A 41 8.15 -16.54 -15.55
CA PRO A 41 7.35 -15.88 -14.55
C PRO A 41 8.05 -15.92 -13.19
N THR A 42 8.43 -14.75 -12.69
CA THR A 42 8.91 -14.62 -11.31
C THR A 42 7.77 -14.96 -10.36
N ASP A 43 8.06 -15.68 -9.28
CA ASP A 43 7.07 -16.03 -8.27
C ASP A 43 6.53 -14.74 -7.59
N LEU A 44 5.21 -14.48 -7.74
CA LEU A 44 4.56 -13.29 -7.17
C LEU A 44 4.58 -13.30 -5.65
N ARG A 45 4.51 -14.50 -5.04
CA ARG A 45 4.58 -14.63 -3.59
C ARG A 45 5.96 -14.22 -3.08
N GLU A 46 7.02 -14.60 -3.78
CA GLU A 46 8.38 -14.20 -3.39
C GLU A 46 8.62 -12.69 -3.61
N ILE A 47 8.05 -12.10 -4.64
CA ILE A 47 8.04 -10.63 -4.80
C ILE A 47 7.32 -9.98 -3.62
N PHE A 48 6.14 -10.47 -3.25
CA PHE A 48 5.35 -9.92 -2.15
C PHE A 48 6.07 -10.07 -0.80
N ASN A 49 6.67 -11.24 -0.55
CA ASN A 49 7.49 -11.52 0.64
C ASN A 49 8.69 -10.56 0.75
N ALA A 50 9.36 -10.28 -0.36
CA ALA A 50 10.46 -9.33 -0.41
C ALA A 50 10.00 -7.90 -0.05
N ILE A 51 8.83 -7.47 -0.54
CA ILE A 51 8.23 -6.17 -0.19
C ILE A 51 7.87 -6.13 1.31
N LEU A 52 7.29 -7.20 1.85
CA LEU A 52 6.98 -7.29 3.29
C LEU A 52 8.26 -7.25 4.14
N TYR A 53 9.33 -7.91 3.68
CA TYR A 53 10.62 -7.87 4.35
C TYR A 53 11.20 -6.46 4.40
N LEU A 54 11.22 -5.76 3.27
CA LEU A 54 11.65 -4.35 3.18
C LEU A 54 10.82 -3.45 4.10
N ASN A 55 9.50 -3.60 4.08
CA ASN A 55 8.60 -2.83 4.93
C ASN A 55 8.84 -3.08 6.43
N ARG A 56 9.11 -4.33 6.79
CA ARG A 56 9.36 -4.74 8.19
C ARG A 56 10.71 -4.28 8.72
N THR A 57 11.73 -4.31 7.88
CA THR A 57 13.14 -4.05 8.28
C THR A 57 13.58 -2.61 8.05
N GLY A 58 12.94 -1.90 7.12
CA GLY A 58 13.30 -0.54 6.73
C GLY A 58 14.63 -0.44 5.97
N ILE A 59 15.20 -1.55 5.48
CA ILE A 59 16.44 -1.55 4.72
C ILE A 59 16.27 -0.89 3.35
N ALA A 60 17.35 -0.39 2.78
CA ALA A 60 17.35 0.09 1.40
C ALA A 60 17.18 -1.08 0.42
N TRP A 61 16.56 -0.82 -0.75
CA TRP A 61 16.29 -1.82 -1.79
C TRP A 61 17.54 -2.63 -2.17
N ALA A 62 18.67 -1.97 -2.29
CA ALA A 62 19.93 -2.60 -2.66
C ALA A 62 20.48 -3.61 -1.63
N TYR A 63 19.98 -3.59 -0.40
CA TYR A 63 20.35 -4.50 0.68
C TYR A 63 19.40 -5.68 0.85
N LEU A 64 18.46 -5.85 -0.09
CA LEU A 64 17.58 -7.02 -0.07
C LEU A 64 18.41 -8.32 -0.08
N PRO A 65 18.18 -9.28 0.82
CA PRO A 65 18.90 -10.55 0.86
C PRO A 65 18.90 -11.29 -0.48
N HIS A 66 20.00 -11.98 -0.79
CA HIS A 66 20.23 -12.65 -2.09
C HIS A 66 19.32 -13.86 -2.36
N ASP A 67 18.65 -14.39 -1.34
CA ASP A 67 17.70 -15.48 -1.44
C ASP A 67 16.29 -15.04 -1.86
N PHE A 68 16.04 -13.71 -1.94
CA PHE A 68 14.91 -13.11 -2.63
C PHE A 68 15.19 -12.90 -4.13
N PRO A 69 14.16 -12.65 -4.95
CA PRO A 69 14.39 -12.19 -6.32
C PRO A 69 15.24 -10.90 -6.35
N PRO A 70 16.00 -10.65 -7.43
CA PRO A 70 16.85 -9.45 -7.54
C PRO A 70 16.08 -8.17 -7.18
N HIS A 71 16.69 -7.29 -6.38
CA HIS A 71 16.03 -6.09 -5.86
C HIS A 71 15.43 -5.19 -6.95
N GLY A 72 16.08 -5.10 -8.13
CA GLY A 72 15.54 -4.35 -9.27
C GLY A 72 14.26 -4.97 -9.83
N THR A 73 14.15 -6.30 -9.83
CA THR A 73 12.90 -7.00 -10.20
C THR A 73 11.81 -6.73 -9.18
N VAL A 74 12.10 -6.86 -7.88
CA VAL A 74 11.15 -6.59 -6.80
C VAL A 74 10.65 -5.15 -6.87
N TYR A 75 11.56 -4.19 -7.06
CA TYR A 75 11.21 -2.77 -7.20
C TYR A 75 10.32 -2.51 -8.42
N SER A 76 10.59 -3.16 -9.55
CA SER A 76 9.77 -3.00 -10.76
C SER A 76 8.33 -3.49 -10.55
N TYR A 77 8.13 -4.61 -9.84
CA TYR A 77 6.80 -5.08 -9.46
C TYR A 77 6.13 -4.15 -8.46
N TYR A 78 6.85 -3.72 -7.42
CA TYR A 78 6.34 -2.75 -6.45
C TYR A 78 5.87 -1.46 -7.11
N ALA A 79 6.69 -0.89 -8.01
CA ALA A 79 6.36 0.33 -8.73
C ALA A 79 5.12 0.13 -9.61
N ALA A 80 5.04 -0.97 -10.35
CA ALA A 80 3.88 -1.29 -11.19
C ALA A 80 2.60 -1.47 -10.34
N TRP A 81 2.66 -2.20 -9.22
CA TRP A 81 1.50 -2.40 -8.33
C TRP A 81 1.04 -1.10 -7.69
N ARG A 82 1.98 -0.21 -7.32
CA ARG A 82 1.67 1.14 -6.82
C ARG A 82 0.98 1.99 -7.89
N ASP A 83 1.57 2.06 -9.07
CA ASP A 83 1.14 2.98 -10.14
C ASP A 83 -0.16 2.51 -10.81
N GLU A 84 -0.41 1.20 -10.84
CA GLU A 84 -1.63 0.58 -11.37
C GLU A 84 -2.70 0.36 -10.28
N GLY A 85 -2.51 0.87 -9.05
CA GLY A 85 -3.52 0.86 -7.99
C GLY A 85 -3.78 -0.49 -7.31
N ILE A 86 -2.92 -1.49 -7.53
CA ILE A 86 -3.13 -2.85 -6.99
C ILE A 86 -3.14 -2.87 -5.46
N PHE A 87 -2.32 -2.06 -4.79
CA PHE A 87 -2.35 -1.98 -3.34
C PHE A 87 -3.67 -1.38 -2.82
N ALA A 88 -4.26 -0.43 -3.54
CA ALA A 88 -5.57 0.12 -3.20
C ALA A 88 -6.67 -0.93 -3.40
N GLN A 89 -6.63 -1.70 -4.48
CA GLN A 89 -7.56 -2.80 -4.74
C GLN A 89 -7.48 -3.88 -3.66
N LEU A 90 -6.26 -4.31 -3.31
CA LEU A 90 -6.05 -5.28 -2.23
C LEU A 90 -6.59 -4.76 -0.89
N ASN A 91 -6.38 -3.48 -0.59
CA ASN A 91 -6.92 -2.88 0.63
C ASN A 91 -8.45 -2.90 0.64
N TYR A 92 -9.09 -2.54 -0.46
CA TYR A 92 -10.54 -2.58 -0.63
C TYR A 92 -11.09 -4.00 -0.40
N ASP A 93 -10.55 -4.99 -1.12
CA ASP A 93 -10.98 -6.39 -1.04
C ASP A 93 -10.83 -6.93 0.39
N LEU A 94 -9.68 -6.71 1.03
CA LEU A 94 -9.39 -7.19 2.38
C LEU A 94 -10.23 -6.48 3.44
N THR A 95 -10.52 -5.20 3.27
CA THR A 95 -11.42 -4.44 4.16
C THR A 95 -12.83 -5.00 4.09
N GLY A 96 -13.36 -5.24 2.89
CA GLY A 96 -14.68 -5.86 2.70
C GLY A 96 -14.78 -7.23 3.36
N LEU A 97 -13.76 -8.08 3.16
CA LEU A 97 -13.70 -9.40 3.78
C LEU A 97 -13.64 -9.33 5.31
N ALA A 98 -12.83 -8.41 5.86
CA ALA A 98 -12.72 -8.23 7.31
C ALA A 98 -14.03 -7.76 7.92
N ARG A 99 -14.74 -6.82 7.27
CA ARG A 99 -16.05 -6.34 7.69
C ARG A 99 -17.12 -7.45 7.67
N ALA A 100 -17.17 -8.20 6.57
CA ALA A 100 -18.10 -9.33 6.43
C ALA A 100 -17.88 -10.39 7.53
N LYS A 101 -16.60 -10.66 7.88
CA LYS A 101 -16.26 -11.58 8.99
C LYS A 101 -16.79 -11.10 10.35
N GLU A 102 -16.85 -9.78 10.56
CA GLU A 102 -17.42 -9.16 11.76
C GLU A 102 -18.96 -8.95 11.66
N GLY A 103 -19.61 -9.58 10.67
CA GLY A 103 -21.06 -9.49 10.48
C GLY A 103 -21.56 -8.11 10.01
N ARG A 104 -20.69 -7.32 9.39
CA ARG A 104 -21.01 -6.00 8.84
C ARG A 104 -21.10 -6.04 7.33
N ASP A 105 -21.83 -5.06 6.77
CA ASP A 105 -21.82 -4.85 5.32
C ASP A 105 -20.37 -4.63 4.85
N PRO A 106 -19.91 -5.26 3.75
CA PRO A 106 -18.59 -5.02 3.17
C PRO A 106 -18.31 -3.55 2.88
N GLU A 107 -19.36 -2.77 2.49
CA GLU A 107 -19.24 -1.35 2.24
C GLU A 107 -19.48 -0.50 3.50
N PRO A 108 -18.55 0.36 3.90
CA PRO A 108 -18.70 1.25 5.04
C PRO A 108 -19.62 2.42 4.70
N THR A 109 -20.48 2.82 5.64
CA THR A 109 -21.36 4.00 5.52
C THR A 109 -20.84 5.22 6.29
N ALA A 110 -19.83 5.05 7.12
CA ALA A 110 -19.23 6.12 7.92
C ALA A 110 -17.71 5.95 7.98
N ALA A 111 -17.00 7.06 8.04
CA ALA A 111 -15.56 7.11 8.19
C ALA A 111 -15.14 8.04 9.34
N VAL A 112 -14.03 7.70 9.97
CA VAL A 112 -13.32 8.54 10.94
C VAL A 112 -12.02 8.99 10.29
N ILE A 113 -11.70 10.29 10.42
CA ILE A 113 -10.49 10.88 9.85
C ILE A 113 -9.55 11.28 10.97
N ASP A 114 -8.28 10.97 10.79
CA ASP A 114 -7.18 11.48 11.61
C ASP A 114 -6.08 12.06 10.73
N THR A 115 -5.44 13.14 11.21
CA THR A 115 -4.36 13.81 10.51
C THR A 115 -3.15 13.99 11.40
N GLN A 116 -2.03 13.44 10.96
CA GLN A 116 -0.76 13.48 11.68
C GLN A 116 0.33 14.18 10.87
N THR A 117 1.04 15.12 11.49
CA THR A 117 2.27 15.68 10.91
C THR A 117 3.48 14.84 11.31
N ILE A 118 4.24 14.38 10.32
CA ILE A 118 5.42 13.53 10.50
C ILE A 118 6.65 14.31 10.07
N LYS A 119 7.59 14.47 11.00
CA LYS A 119 8.90 15.06 10.69
C LYS A 119 9.64 14.17 9.68
N THR A 120 10.15 14.79 8.61
CA THR A 120 10.97 14.08 7.62
C THR A 120 12.45 14.19 7.97
N SER A 121 13.25 13.24 7.48
CA SER A 121 14.70 13.35 7.48
C SER A 121 15.17 14.42 6.48
N THR A 122 16.48 14.69 6.44
CA THR A 122 17.08 15.67 5.52
C THR A 122 17.12 15.23 4.06
N ASN A 123 16.91 13.94 3.78
CA ASN A 123 17.07 13.35 2.45
C ASN A 123 15.88 13.49 1.48
N PRO A 124 14.60 13.60 1.91
CA PRO A 124 13.49 13.75 0.97
C PRO A 124 13.56 15.05 0.17
N PRO A 125 13.07 15.05 -1.09
CA PRO A 125 13.03 16.26 -1.92
C PRO A 125 12.25 17.39 -1.23
N THR A 126 12.82 18.59 -1.22
CA THR A 126 12.22 19.80 -0.60
C THR A 126 10.80 20.10 -1.13
N ALA A 127 10.55 19.83 -2.43
CA ALA A 127 9.25 20.03 -3.06
C ALA A 127 8.12 19.16 -2.46
N SER A 128 8.47 18.05 -1.78
CA SER A 128 7.49 17.13 -1.16
C SER A 128 7.29 17.37 0.34
N GLN A 129 7.90 18.40 0.89
CA GLN A 129 7.87 18.77 2.30
C GLN A 129 7.28 20.16 2.48
N GLY A 130 6.87 20.46 3.70
CA GLY A 130 6.40 21.79 4.08
C GLY A 130 6.52 22.00 5.58
N THR A 131 6.30 23.22 6.04
CA THR A 131 6.31 23.56 7.46
C THR A 131 4.88 23.56 7.99
N ASP A 132 4.60 22.72 8.99
CA ASP A 132 3.41 22.86 9.81
C ASP A 132 3.61 24.03 10.77
N ALA A 133 2.93 25.15 10.49
CA ALA A 133 3.12 26.39 11.26
C ALA A 133 2.65 26.24 12.72
N ALA A 134 1.62 25.43 12.98
CA ALA A 134 1.09 25.21 14.32
C ALA A 134 2.04 24.34 15.18
N LYS A 135 2.57 23.28 14.60
CA LYS A 135 3.46 22.31 15.28
C LYS A 135 4.94 22.67 15.17
N LYS A 136 5.28 23.68 14.32
CA LYS A 136 6.66 24.10 14.00
C LYS A 136 7.54 22.92 13.51
N ILE A 137 6.96 22.03 12.71
CA ILE A 137 7.61 20.82 12.20
C ILE A 137 7.73 20.94 10.69
N VAL A 138 8.94 20.73 10.16
CA VAL A 138 9.16 20.53 8.72
C VAL A 138 8.96 19.05 8.41
N GLY A 139 8.04 18.75 7.48
CA GLY A 139 7.75 17.37 7.15
C GLY A 139 6.59 17.18 6.20
N ARG A 140 5.91 16.06 6.39
CA ARG A 140 4.72 15.67 5.63
C ARG A 140 3.53 15.48 6.57
N LYS A 141 2.36 15.75 6.05
CA LYS A 141 1.08 15.49 6.71
C LYS A 141 0.51 14.19 6.14
N ARG A 142 0.12 13.26 7.01
CA ARG A 142 -0.56 12.03 6.65
C ARG A 142 -1.98 12.09 7.20
N SER A 143 -2.96 12.09 6.31
CA SER A 143 -4.38 11.98 6.67
C SER A 143 -4.86 10.58 6.35
N VAL A 144 -5.57 9.97 7.28
CA VAL A 144 -6.06 8.59 7.21
C VAL A 144 -7.58 8.62 7.41
N ALA A 145 -8.31 7.91 6.56
CA ALA A 145 -9.71 7.60 6.78
C ALA A 145 -9.84 6.12 7.16
N THR A 146 -10.54 5.83 8.24
CA THR A 146 -10.83 4.47 8.70
C THR A 146 -12.33 4.31 8.91
N ASP A 147 -12.82 3.08 8.86
CA ASP A 147 -14.19 2.77 9.26
C ASP A 147 -14.33 2.66 10.78
N ALA A 148 -15.54 2.32 11.24
CA ALA A 148 -15.85 2.13 12.67
C ALA A 148 -15.11 0.94 13.32
N LEU A 149 -14.52 0.03 12.53
CA LEU A 149 -13.67 -1.06 13.02
C LEU A 149 -12.17 -0.68 13.02
N GLY A 150 -11.83 0.54 12.58
CA GLY A 150 -10.45 0.99 12.42
C GLY A 150 -9.76 0.45 11.16
N LEU A 151 -10.51 -0.13 10.22
CA LEU A 151 -9.97 -0.62 8.95
C LEU A 151 -9.68 0.57 8.01
N LEU A 152 -8.53 0.55 7.36
CA LEU A 152 -8.10 1.62 6.46
C LEU A 152 -8.99 1.70 5.23
N LEU A 153 -9.55 2.89 4.95
CA LEU A 153 -10.33 3.18 3.74
C LEU A 153 -9.52 4.00 2.74
N ALA A 154 -8.82 5.02 3.21
CA ALA A 154 -7.99 5.88 2.37
C ALA A 154 -6.81 6.48 3.16
N VAL A 155 -5.76 6.84 2.44
CA VAL A 155 -4.60 7.55 3.00
C VAL A 155 -4.11 8.59 1.99
N VAL A 156 -3.91 9.81 2.48
CA VAL A 156 -3.32 10.91 1.71
C VAL A 156 -2.06 11.40 2.41
N VAL A 157 -1.00 11.60 1.64
CA VAL A 157 0.25 12.19 2.13
C VAL A 157 0.52 13.47 1.34
N CYS A 158 0.63 14.59 2.04
CA CYS A 158 0.91 15.90 1.44
C CYS A 158 2.03 16.62 2.21
N ALA A 159 2.45 17.79 1.72
CA ALA A 159 3.37 18.64 2.45
C ALA A 159 2.72 19.10 3.78
N ALA A 160 3.51 19.20 4.85
CA ALA A 160 2.99 19.58 6.16
C ALA A 160 2.42 21.02 6.21
N SER A 161 2.73 21.86 5.23
CA SER A 161 2.15 23.20 5.04
C SER A 161 0.68 23.21 4.59
N VAL A 162 0.17 22.09 4.07
CA VAL A 162 -1.26 21.94 3.73
C VAL A 162 -2.08 21.98 5.01
N SER A 163 -3.19 22.74 5.03
CA SER A 163 -4.06 22.82 6.21
C SER A 163 -4.70 21.46 6.54
N GLU A 164 -5.05 21.24 7.81
CA GLU A 164 -5.72 19.98 8.21
C GLU A 164 -7.06 19.81 7.51
N ASN A 165 -7.83 20.89 7.36
CA ASN A 165 -9.09 20.87 6.63
C ASN A 165 -8.91 20.44 5.16
N GLN A 166 -7.93 21.01 4.48
CA GLN A 166 -7.67 20.68 3.08
C GLN A 166 -7.17 19.25 2.91
N ALA A 167 -6.31 18.77 3.81
CA ALA A 167 -5.85 17.39 3.84
C ALA A 167 -7.00 16.42 4.18
N GLY A 168 -7.90 16.82 5.09
CA GLY A 168 -9.12 16.09 5.43
C GLY A 168 -10.09 15.96 4.25
N ILE A 169 -10.31 17.05 3.49
CA ILE A 169 -11.14 17.00 2.27
C ILE A 169 -10.54 16.01 1.26
N GLN A 170 -9.23 16.10 1.01
CA GLN A 170 -8.56 15.19 0.06
C GLN A 170 -8.71 13.70 0.44
N VAL A 171 -8.58 13.35 1.73
CA VAL A 171 -8.72 11.95 2.15
C VAL A 171 -10.17 11.48 2.10
N LEU A 172 -11.14 12.39 2.35
CA LEU A 172 -12.57 12.09 2.18
C LEU A 172 -12.93 11.86 0.72
N ASP A 173 -12.48 12.72 -0.18
CA ASP A 173 -12.73 12.58 -1.61
C ASP A 173 -12.18 11.25 -2.14
N GLN A 174 -10.96 10.88 -1.69
CA GLN A 174 -10.37 9.59 -2.04
C GLN A 174 -11.17 8.42 -1.46
N ALA A 175 -11.57 8.49 -0.19
CA ALA A 175 -12.37 7.44 0.47
C ALA A 175 -13.73 7.29 -0.21
N LYS A 176 -14.42 8.39 -0.51
CA LYS A 176 -15.72 8.38 -1.18
C LYS A 176 -15.63 7.90 -2.63
N GLY A 177 -14.53 8.17 -3.33
CA GLY A 177 -14.28 7.65 -4.67
C GLY A 177 -14.13 6.12 -4.69
N THR A 178 -13.63 5.53 -3.60
CA THR A 178 -13.46 4.06 -3.45
C THR A 178 -14.68 3.41 -2.81
N HIS A 179 -15.36 4.12 -1.88
CA HIS A 179 -16.51 3.65 -1.10
C HIS A 179 -17.68 4.61 -1.27
N PRO A 180 -18.49 4.47 -2.35
CA PRO A 180 -19.56 5.44 -2.67
C PRO A 180 -20.69 5.48 -1.65
N THR A 181 -20.80 4.50 -0.78
CA THR A 181 -21.79 4.42 0.31
C THR A 181 -21.46 5.30 1.53
N LEU A 182 -20.27 5.89 1.59
CA LEU A 182 -19.91 6.87 2.63
C LEU A 182 -20.78 8.12 2.52
N LEU A 183 -21.42 8.48 3.63
CA LEU A 183 -22.32 9.63 3.77
C LEU A 183 -21.57 10.92 4.11
#